data_aa828528b726c0dcbfeb914ef96bc2ba
#
_entry.id   aa828528b726c0dcbfeb914ef96bc2ba
#
_cell.length_a   1.000
_cell.length_b   1.000
_cell.length_c   1.000
_cell.angle_alpha   90.00
_cell.angle_beta   90.00
_cell.angle_gamma   90.00
#
_symmetry.space_group_name_H-M   'P 1'
#
loop_
_entity.id
_entity.type
_entity.pdbx_description
1 polymer ?
#
loop_
_entity_poly.entity_id
_entity_poly.type
_entity_poly.pdbx_seq_one_letter_code
_entity_poly.pdbx_strand_id
1 'polypeptide(L)'
;MEIFVLRIRNLQIKKQSGLNLKKMKSKIFFLLFMLVGYQSIAQKFGYIDTEYIMNKMPEYKKANDEMNQFAAKWTKDIQAKYADVEKMKQKYQQEEILLTADMKKEKLFEIDKKEEELRTLNNSIFGLNGQLFQKKKEILKPIFDEIYKTSEKIARKYKLSFIFDKASDMSMFYADPKHDYTDFMIDELGLNLKK
;
A
#
# COMPACT_ATOMS: atom_id res chain seq x y z
N MET A 1 39.17 2.98 83.00
CA MET A 1 39.63 3.37 81.60
C MET A 1 39.08 2.41 80.54
N GLU A 2 39.04 1.09 80.80
CA GLU A 2 38.60 0.07 79.82
C GLU A 2 37.12 0.16 79.39
N ILE A 3 36.18 0.47 80.27
CA ILE A 3 34.76 0.60 79.94
C ILE A 3 34.47 1.71 78.94
N PHE A 4 35.22 2.82 78.97
CA PHE A 4 35.09 3.94 78.06
C PHE A 4 35.57 3.59 76.64
N VAL A 5 36.66 2.82 76.54
CA VAL A 5 37.22 2.34 75.25
C VAL A 5 36.24 1.34 74.58
N LEU A 6 35.65 0.42 75.34
CA LEU A 6 34.64 -0.53 74.83
C LEU A 6 33.37 0.20 74.29
N ARG A 7 32.94 1.27 74.97
CA ARG A 7 31.76 2.03 74.54
C ARG A 7 32.03 2.80 73.27
N ILE A 8 33.19 3.38 73.07
CA ILE A 8 33.55 4.05 71.81
C ILE A 8 33.68 3.03 70.67
N ARG A 9 34.27 1.83 70.90
CA ARG A 9 34.40 0.81 69.91
C ARG A 9 33.05 0.26 69.45
N ASN A 10 32.10 0.06 70.38
CA ASN A 10 30.75 -0.34 70.04
C ASN A 10 29.95 0.71 69.26
N LEU A 11 30.17 2.02 69.52
CA LEU A 11 29.58 3.13 68.76
C LEU A 11 30.14 3.20 67.33
N GLN A 12 31.42 2.92 67.17
CA GLN A 12 32.05 2.88 65.82
C GLN A 12 31.55 1.72 64.99
N ILE A 13 31.40 0.51 65.58
CA ILE A 13 30.84 -0.68 64.92
C ILE A 13 29.41 -0.47 64.48
N LYS A 14 28.57 0.15 65.36
CA LYS A 14 27.19 0.46 65.06
C LYS A 14 27.04 1.54 63.97
N LYS A 15 27.96 2.48 63.92
CA LYS A 15 28.02 3.52 62.86
C LYS A 15 28.43 2.94 61.51
N GLN A 16 29.42 2.02 61.49
CA GLN A 16 29.89 1.36 60.30
C GLN A 16 28.83 0.40 59.74
N SER A 17 28.14 -0.36 60.59
CA SER A 17 27.06 -1.27 60.15
C SER A 17 25.88 -0.51 59.58
N GLY A 18 25.49 0.63 60.15
CA GLY A 18 24.44 1.51 59.62
C GLY A 18 24.79 2.12 58.28
N LEU A 19 26.05 2.49 58.05
CA LEU A 19 26.51 3.01 56.74
C LEU A 19 26.50 1.94 55.67
N ASN A 20 26.87 0.70 55.99
CA ASN A 20 26.84 -0.43 55.05
C ASN A 20 25.41 -0.83 54.67
N LEU A 21 24.46 -0.82 55.63
CA LEU A 21 23.05 -1.04 55.36
C LEU A 21 22.44 0.02 54.47
N LYS A 22 22.78 1.29 54.64
CA LYS A 22 22.29 2.37 53.75
C LYS A 22 22.85 2.23 52.34
N LYS A 23 24.16 1.95 52.18
CA LYS A 23 24.78 1.66 50.88
C LYS A 23 24.20 0.44 50.20
N MET A 24 23.88 -0.60 50.93
CA MET A 24 23.29 -1.80 50.42
C MET A 24 21.84 -1.57 49.98
N LYS A 25 21.03 -0.85 50.75
CA LYS A 25 19.67 -0.44 50.35
C LYS A 25 19.67 0.43 49.09
N SER A 26 20.62 1.36 48.96
CA SER A 26 20.79 2.23 47.78
C SER A 26 21.15 1.40 46.54
N LYS A 27 22.04 0.41 46.67
CA LYS A 27 22.39 -0.49 45.57
C LYS A 27 21.21 -1.39 45.14
N ILE A 28 20.46 -1.91 46.10
CA ILE A 28 19.23 -2.71 45.84
C ILE A 28 18.17 -1.85 45.17
N PHE A 29 17.97 -0.61 45.61
CA PHE A 29 17.05 0.33 44.98
C PHE A 29 17.45 0.68 43.54
N PHE A 30 18.75 0.88 43.30
CA PHE A 30 19.28 1.14 41.94
C PHE A 30 19.14 -0.10 41.02
N LEU A 31 19.36 -1.30 41.57
CA LEU A 31 19.15 -2.55 40.85
C LEU A 31 17.67 -2.77 40.52
N LEU A 32 16.77 -2.47 41.47
CA LEU A 32 15.31 -2.55 41.24
C LEU A 32 14.85 -1.51 40.22
N PHE A 33 15.41 -0.32 40.23
CA PHE A 33 15.12 0.73 39.26
C PHE A 33 15.59 0.36 37.85
N MET A 34 16.75 -0.31 37.70
CA MET A 34 17.20 -0.87 36.43
C MET A 34 16.28 -1.97 35.89
N LEU A 35 15.70 -2.80 36.74
CA LEU A 35 14.77 -3.87 36.33
C LEU A 35 13.43 -3.34 35.83
N VAL A 36 12.97 -2.18 36.28
CA VAL A 36 11.72 -1.56 35.81
C VAL A 36 11.89 -0.91 34.43
N GLY A 37 13.11 -0.56 34.03
CA GLY A 37 13.40 0.09 32.74
C GLY A 37 13.29 -0.80 31.49
N TYR A 38 13.14 -2.12 31.63
CA TYR A 38 13.09 -3.08 30.52
C TYR A 38 11.67 -3.45 30.05
N GLN A 39 10.69 -2.63 30.32
CA GLN A 39 9.41 -2.73 29.62
C GLN A 39 9.59 -2.24 28.17
N SER A 40 10.34 -3.01 27.39
CA SER A 40 10.41 -2.80 25.94
C SER A 40 9.01 -3.05 25.38
N ILE A 41 8.30 -2.00 25.04
CA ILE A 41 7.04 -2.11 24.29
C ILE A 41 7.44 -2.63 22.91
N ALA A 42 7.45 -3.94 22.74
CA ALA A 42 7.66 -4.55 21.44
C ALA A 42 6.57 -4.03 20.50
N GLN A 43 6.97 -3.26 19.50
CA GLN A 43 6.05 -2.78 18.48
C GLN A 43 5.49 -3.98 17.74
N LYS A 44 4.19 -4.17 17.84
CA LYS A 44 3.51 -5.25 17.12
C LYS A 44 3.27 -4.80 15.69
N PHE A 45 3.57 -5.68 14.76
CA PHE A 45 3.26 -5.50 13.33
C PHE A 45 2.45 -6.69 12.83
N GLY A 46 1.75 -6.47 11.74
CA GLY A 46 1.02 -7.49 11.01
C GLY A 46 1.13 -7.28 9.52
N TYR A 47 0.63 -8.22 8.75
CA TYR A 47 0.45 -8.05 7.32
C TYR A 47 -0.93 -8.56 6.90
N ILE A 48 -1.38 -8.08 5.74
CA ILE A 48 -2.60 -8.50 5.05
C ILE A 48 -2.29 -8.77 3.59
N ASP A 49 -3.15 -9.50 2.92
CA ASP A 49 -3.13 -9.74 1.48
C ASP A 49 -4.30 -8.98 0.84
N THR A 50 -4.05 -7.75 0.38
CA THR A 50 -5.12 -6.91 -0.18
C THR A 50 -5.67 -7.47 -1.48
N GLU A 51 -4.88 -8.17 -2.30
CA GLU A 51 -5.35 -8.81 -3.51
C GLU A 51 -6.35 -9.94 -3.19
N TYR A 52 -6.01 -10.78 -2.22
CA TYR A 52 -6.90 -11.83 -1.76
C TYR A 52 -8.21 -11.27 -1.17
N ILE A 53 -8.13 -10.20 -0.37
CA ILE A 53 -9.29 -9.51 0.20
C ILE A 53 -10.17 -8.94 -0.91
N MET A 54 -9.60 -8.15 -1.85
CA MET A 54 -10.33 -7.54 -2.95
C MET A 54 -11.04 -8.57 -3.82
N ASN A 55 -10.39 -9.71 -4.11
CA ASN A 55 -10.99 -10.79 -4.89
C ASN A 55 -12.23 -11.42 -4.23
N LYS A 56 -12.40 -11.24 -2.91
CA LYS A 56 -13.62 -11.66 -2.17
C LYS A 56 -14.70 -10.56 -2.12
N MET A 57 -14.37 -9.32 -2.45
CA MET A 57 -15.30 -8.19 -2.41
C MET A 57 -16.19 -8.16 -3.66
N PRO A 58 -17.53 -8.23 -3.52
CA PRO A 58 -18.45 -8.10 -4.67
C PRO A 58 -18.29 -6.76 -5.40
N GLU A 59 -17.96 -5.70 -4.67
CA GLU A 59 -17.72 -4.36 -5.20
C GLU A 59 -16.51 -4.34 -6.13
N TYR A 60 -15.44 -5.06 -5.79
CA TYR A 60 -14.25 -5.18 -6.63
C TYR A 60 -14.55 -5.91 -7.93
N LYS A 61 -15.37 -6.97 -7.89
CA LYS A 61 -15.80 -7.67 -9.09
C LYS A 61 -16.57 -6.76 -10.03
N LYS A 62 -17.54 -6.00 -9.49
CA LYS A 62 -18.31 -5.01 -10.27
C LYS A 62 -17.41 -3.93 -10.86
N ALA A 63 -16.46 -3.41 -10.05
CA ALA A 63 -15.49 -2.43 -10.49
C ALA A 63 -14.63 -2.94 -11.65
N ASN A 64 -14.21 -4.20 -11.57
CA ASN A 64 -13.40 -4.83 -12.62
C ASN A 64 -14.22 -5.04 -13.91
N ASP A 65 -15.48 -5.45 -13.79
CA ASP A 65 -16.39 -5.58 -14.94
C ASP A 65 -16.65 -4.22 -15.60
N GLU A 66 -16.88 -3.15 -14.84
CA GLU A 66 -17.03 -1.78 -15.34
C GLU A 66 -15.76 -1.31 -16.07
N MET A 67 -14.58 -1.57 -15.51
CA MET A 67 -13.30 -1.23 -16.14
C MET A 67 -13.11 -1.98 -17.47
N ASN A 68 -13.44 -3.26 -17.50
CA ASN A 68 -13.33 -4.07 -18.72
C ASN A 68 -14.27 -3.55 -19.81
N GLN A 69 -15.49 -3.18 -19.48
CA GLN A 69 -16.45 -2.58 -20.43
C GLN A 69 -15.96 -1.23 -20.95
N PHE A 70 -15.42 -0.39 -20.06
CA PHE A 70 -14.85 0.90 -20.43
C PHE A 70 -13.67 0.75 -21.38
N ALA A 71 -12.73 -0.15 -21.05
CA ALA A 71 -11.58 -0.44 -21.90
C ALA A 71 -11.98 -1.02 -23.25
N ALA A 72 -12.93 -1.97 -23.28
CA ALA A 72 -13.42 -2.58 -24.52
C ALA A 72 -14.08 -1.56 -25.45
N LYS A 73 -14.88 -0.64 -24.89
CA LYS A 73 -15.51 0.45 -25.66
C LYS A 73 -14.44 1.32 -26.34
N TRP A 74 -13.47 1.82 -25.59
CA TRP A 74 -12.42 2.65 -26.12
C TRP A 74 -11.54 1.93 -27.13
N THR A 75 -11.22 0.64 -26.88
CA THR A 75 -10.46 -0.18 -27.84
C THR A 75 -11.22 -0.28 -29.16
N LYS A 76 -12.52 -0.57 -29.12
CA LYS A 76 -13.35 -0.63 -30.33
C LYS A 76 -13.41 0.69 -31.09
N ASP A 77 -13.60 1.81 -30.37
CA ASP A 77 -13.69 3.13 -30.98
C ASP A 77 -12.35 3.54 -31.65
N ILE A 78 -11.22 3.23 -31.01
CA ILE A 78 -9.90 3.47 -31.59
C ILE A 78 -9.63 2.58 -32.78
N GLN A 79 -9.96 1.28 -32.70
CA GLN A 79 -9.79 0.35 -33.83
C GLN A 79 -10.62 0.80 -35.05
N ALA A 80 -11.85 1.30 -34.85
CA ALA A 80 -12.65 1.84 -35.94
C ALA A 80 -11.96 3.05 -36.62
N LYS A 81 -11.38 3.96 -35.82
CA LYS A 81 -10.63 5.11 -36.34
C LYS A 81 -9.34 4.71 -37.08
N TYR A 82 -8.64 3.69 -36.59
CA TYR A 82 -7.50 3.13 -37.34
C TYR A 82 -7.93 2.55 -38.68
N ALA A 83 -9.04 1.81 -38.72
CA ALA A 83 -9.57 1.29 -39.98
C ALA A 83 -9.96 2.40 -40.97
N ASP A 84 -10.48 3.52 -40.48
CA ASP A 84 -10.81 4.68 -41.34
C ASP A 84 -9.55 5.34 -41.92
N VAL A 85 -8.51 5.52 -41.13
CA VAL A 85 -7.19 6.03 -41.61
C VAL A 85 -6.60 5.07 -42.65
N GLU A 86 -6.69 3.77 -42.40
CA GLU A 86 -6.21 2.78 -43.36
C GLU A 86 -6.97 2.82 -44.69
N LYS A 87 -8.30 2.99 -44.66
CA LYS A 87 -9.10 3.22 -45.88
C LYS A 87 -8.66 4.50 -46.62
N MET A 88 -8.34 5.58 -45.91
CA MET A 88 -7.83 6.81 -46.54
C MET A 88 -6.51 6.55 -47.27
N LYS A 89 -5.59 5.80 -46.66
CA LYS A 89 -4.31 5.40 -47.29
C LYS A 89 -4.53 4.53 -48.54
N GLN A 90 -5.38 3.53 -48.43
CA GLN A 90 -5.70 2.64 -49.56
C GLN A 90 -6.31 3.45 -50.73
N LYS A 91 -7.24 4.36 -50.42
CA LYS A 91 -7.82 5.23 -51.43
C LYS A 91 -6.80 6.14 -52.08
N TYR A 92 -5.88 6.73 -51.29
CA TYR A 92 -4.79 7.52 -51.83
C TYR A 92 -3.90 6.69 -52.79
N GLN A 93 -3.53 5.48 -52.40
CA GLN A 93 -2.72 4.58 -53.24
C GLN A 93 -3.42 4.24 -54.58
N GLN A 94 -4.71 4.03 -54.57
CA GLN A 94 -5.49 3.75 -55.79
C GLN A 94 -5.60 4.94 -56.73
N GLU A 95 -5.73 6.16 -56.15
CA GLU A 95 -5.92 7.37 -56.91
C GLU A 95 -4.62 8.09 -57.24
N GLU A 96 -3.48 7.70 -56.66
CA GLU A 96 -2.20 8.42 -56.73
C GLU A 96 -1.77 8.79 -58.14
N ILE A 97 -1.95 7.89 -59.11
CA ILE A 97 -1.54 8.07 -60.52
C ILE A 97 -2.36 9.18 -61.17
N LEU A 98 -3.59 9.45 -60.68
CA LEU A 98 -4.54 10.44 -61.23
C LEU A 98 -4.38 11.80 -60.59
N LEU A 99 -3.62 11.92 -59.46
CA LEU A 99 -3.51 13.17 -58.71
C LEU A 99 -2.37 14.06 -59.21
N THR A 100 -2.61 15.36 -59.20
CA THR A 100 -1.54 16.36 -59.39
C THR A 100 -0.59 16.40 -58.18
N ALA A 101 0.60 17.00 -58.33
CA ALA A 101 1.56 17.09 -57.23
C ALA A 101 0.97 17.82 -56.00
N ASP A 102 0.21 18.85 -56.19
CA ASP A 102 -0.44 19.60 -55.07
C ASP A 102 -1.53 18.76 -54.39
N MET A 103 -2.36 18.07 -55.18
CA MET A 103 -3.37 17.14 -54.63
C MET A 103 -2.75 15.98 -53.84
N LYS A 104 -1.63 15.42 -54.29
CA LYS A 104 -0.91 14.40 -53.53
C LYS A 104 -0.46 14.94 -52.18
N LYS A 105 0.17 16.12 -52.19
CA LYS A 105 0.66 16.76 -50.96
C LYS A 105 -0.49 17.03 -49.97
N GLU A 106 -1.60 17.53 -50.44
CA GLU A 106 -2.80 17.78 -49.61
C GLU A 106 -3.33 16.47 -48.98
N LYS A 107 -3.48 15.41 -49.79
CA LYS A 107 -3.95 14.10 -49.32
C LYS A 107 -3.03 13.46 -48.27
N LEU A 108 -1.71 13.49 -48.53
CA LEU A 108 -0.74 12.98 -47.57
C LEU A 108 -0.78 13.78 -46.26
N PHE A 109 -0.86 15.10 -46.34
CA PHE A 109 -1.00 15.95 -45.15
C PHE A 109 -2.28 15.63 -44.35
N GLU A 110 -3.39 15.39 -45.03
CA GLU A 110 -4.64 14.97 -44.37
C GLU A 110 -4.51 13.62 -43.65
N ILE A 111 -3.86 12.64 -44.28
CA ILE A 111 -3.60 11.33 -43.70
C ILE A 111 -2.69 11.47 -42.48
N ASP A 112 -1.56 12.15 -42.61
CA ASP A 112 -0.60 12.35 -41.52
C ASP A 112 -1.26 13.05 -40.32
N LYS A 113 -2.09 14.05 -40.59
CA LYS A 113 -2.86 14.74 -39.55
C LYS A 113 -3.81 13.78 -38.83
N LYS A 114 -4.50 12.91 -39.55
CA LYS A 114 -5.42 11.95 -38.96
C LYS A 114 -4.68 10.90 -38.15
N GLU A 115 -3.51 10.46 -38.58
CA GLU A 115 -2.66 9.56 -37.82
C GLU A 115 -2.18 10.18 -36.51
N GLU A 116 -1.76 11.46 -36.55
CA GLU A 116 -1.32 12.17 -35.35
C GLU A 116 -2.47 12.41 -34.36
N GLU A 117 -3.65 12.79 -34.86
CA GLU A 117 -4.86 12.90 -34.03
C GLU A 117 -5.19 11.56 -33.34
N LEU A 118 -5.07 10.46 -34.06
CA LEU A 118 -5.35 9.13 -33.56
C LEU A 118 -4.31 8.65 -32.54
N ARG A 119 -3.03 8.94 -32.80
CA ARG A 119 -1.94 8.66 -31.85
C ARG A 119 -2.13 9.45 -30.54
N THR A 120 -2.48 10.73 -30.67
CA THR A 120 -2.77 11.60 -29.51
C THR A 120 -3.98 11.09 -28.74
N LEU A 121 -5.05 10.72 -29.42
CA LEU A 121 -6.23 10.13 -28.79
C LEU A 121 -5.91 8.84 -28.06
N ASN A 122 -5.19 7.92 -28.70
CA ASN A 122 -4.76 6.67 -28.09
C ASN A 122 -3.93 6.90 -26.81
N ASN A 123 -2.97 7.82 -26.86
CA ASN A 123 -2.17 8.20 -25.70
C ASN A 123 -2.98 8.87 -24.60
N SER A 124 -3.98 9.70 -24.95
CA SER A 124 -4.85 10.33 -23.95
C SER A 124 -5.73 9.32 -23.19
N ILE A 125 -6.03 8.19 -23.80
CA ILE A 125 -6.87 7.15 -23.20
C ILE A 125 -6.02 6.09 -22.48
N PHE A 126 -5.04 5.50 -23.19
CA PHE A 126 -4.25 4.36 -22.72
C PHE A 126 -2.84 4.73 -22.24
N GLY A 127 -2.41 5.98 -22.44
CA GLY A 127 -1.09 6.43 -22.01
C GLY A 127 -0.93 6.52 -20.51
N LEU A 128 0.28 6.82 -20.08
CA LEU A 128 0.60 7.04 -18.67
C LEU A 128 -0.27 8.20 -18.12
N ASN A 129 -1.04 7.93 -17.07
CA ASN A 129 -2.05 8.85 -16.53
C ASN A 129 -3.22 9.18 -17.48
N GLY A 130 -3.45 8.38 -18.52
CA GLY A 130 -4.58 8.51 -19.43
C GLY A 130 -5.94 8.27 -18.76
N GLN A 131 -7.02 8.45 -19.56
CA GLN A 131 -8.38 8.33 -19.03
C GLN A 131 -8.68 6.97 -18.39
N LEU A 132 -8.14 5.89 -18.95
CA LEU A 132 -8.30 4.55 -18.40
C LEU A 132 -7.68 4.43 -16.99
N PHE A 133 -6.50 5.02 -16.79
CA PHE A 133 -5.84 5.06 -15.49
C PHE A 133 -6.65 5.87 -14.48
N GLN A 134 -7.13 7.05 -14.88
CA GLN A 134 -7.94 7.91 -14.01
C GLN A 134 -9.27 7.22 -13.62
N LYS A 135 -9.92 6.58 -14.59
CA LYS A 135 -11.15 5.83 -14.34
C LYS A 135 -10.92 4.66 -13.38
N LYS A 136 -9.82 3.92 -13.55
CA LYS A 136 -9.41 2.87 -12.62
C LYS A 136 -9.25 3.39 -11.20
N LYS A 137 -8.54 4.51 -11.05
CA LYS A 137 -8.32 5.14 -9.75
C LYS A 137 -9.62 5.59 -9.09
N GLU A 138 -10.53 6.18 -9.87
CA GLU A 138 -11.85 6.62 -9.41
C GLU A 138 -12.69 5.46 -8.89
N ILE A 139 -12.79 4.38 -9.69
CA ILE A 139 -13.63 3.21 -9.38
C ILE A 139 -13.07 2.41 -8.20
N LEU A 140 -11.74 2.28 -8.11
CA LEU A 140 -11.12 1.51 -7.03
C LEU A 140 -10.95 2.28 -5.73
N LYS A 141 -11.01 3.62 -5.78
CA LYS A 141 -10.83 4.45 -4.58
C LYS A 141 -11.74 4.05 -3.41
N PRO A 142 -13.08 3.89 -3.56
CA PRO A 142 -13.94 3.52 -2.44
C PRO A 142 -13.57 2.16 -1.83
N ILE A 143 -13.11 1.19 -2.64
CA ILE A 143 -12.66 -0.13 -2.19
C ILE A 143 -11.42 -0.01 -1.32
N PHE A 144 -10.43 0.76 -1.76
CA PHE A 144 -9.23 1.01 -0.97
C PHE A 144 -9.53 1.80 0.31
N ASP A 145 -10.44 2.77 0.26
CA ASP A 145 -10.87 3.54 1.43
C ASP A 145 -11.53 2.62 2.49
N GLU A 146 -12.29 1.61 2.06
CA GLU A 146 -12.92 0.63 2.95
C GLU A 146 -11.88 -0.33 3.57
N ILE A 147 -10.96 -0.87 2.75
CA ILE A 147 -9.83 -1.68 3.22
C ILE A 147 -8.99 -0.89 4.24
N TYR A 148 -8.68 0.37 3.95
CA TYR A 148 -7.91 1.21 4.86
C TYR A 148 -8.62 1.41 6.20
N LYS A 149 -9.90 1.79 6.19
CA LYS A 149 -10.71 1.96 7.42
C LYS A 149 -10.78 0.69 8.24
N THR A 150 -10.92 -0.45 7.58
CA THR A 150 -10.94 -1.75 8.25
C THR A 150 -9.57 -2.11 8.82
N SER A 151 -8.49 -1.80 8.09
CA SER A 151 -7.11 -1.96 8.59
C SER A 151 -6.86 -1.13 9.86
N GLU A 152 -7.37 0.11 9.92
CA GLU A 152 -7.29 0.92 11.15
C GLU A 152 -8.01 0.27 12.34
N LYS A 153 -9.21 -0.30 12.12
CA LYS A 153 -9.95 -1.00 13.18
C LYS A 153 -9.17 -2.20 13.69
N ILE A 154 -8.63 -3.02 12.78
CA ILE A 154 -7.79 -4.19 13.10
C ILE A 154 -6.53 -3.75 13.85
N ALA A 155 -5.82 -2.72 13.37
CA ALA A 155 -4.64 -2.18 14.03
C ALA A 155 -4.94 -1.75 15.48
N ARG A 156 -6.03 -1.02 15.72
CA ARG A 156 -6.45 -0.61 17.05
C ARG A 156 -6.83 -1.80 17.93
N LYS A 157 -7.62 -2.75 17.41
CA LYS A 157 -8.08 -3.94 18.14
C LYS A 157 -6.93 -4.82 18.61
N TYR A 158 -5.92 -5.04 17.76
CA TYR A 158 -4.78 -5.91 18.04
C TYR A 158 -3.52 -5.17 18.50
N LYS A 159 -3.61 -3.83 18.64
CA LYS A 159 -2.50 -2.95 19.06
C LYS A 159 -1.30 -3.07 18.13
N LEU A 160 -1.54 -3.07 16.82
CA LEU A 160 -0.52 -3.09 15.80
C LEU A 160 -0.04 -1.67 15.53
N SER A 161 1.28 -1.49 15.45
CA SER A 161 1.89 -0.21 15.06
C SER A 161 1.93 -0.05 13.54
N PHE A 162 2.03 -1.18 12.80
CA PHE A 162 2.10 -1.22 11.35
C PHE A 162 1.34 -2.43 10.81
N ILE A 163 0.71 -2.24 9.66
CA ILE A 163 0.17 -3.33 8.83
C ILE A 163 0.81 -3.17 7.44
N PHE A 164 1.46 -4.23 6.98
CA PHE A 164 2.06 -4.30 5.66
C PHE A 164 1.11 -4.99 4.69
N ASP A 165 1.18 -4.60 3.42
CA ASP A 165 0.43 -5.29 2.38
C ASP A 165 1.36 -6.28 1.65
N LYS A 166 1.03 -7.57 1.73
CA LYS A 166 1.78 -8.65 1.07
C LYS A 166 1.64 -8.58 -0.46
N ALA A 167 0.52 -8.05 -0.95
CA ALA A 167 0.26 -7.91 -2.38
C ALA A 167 0.90 -6.66 -3.01
N SER A 168 1.54 -5.79 -2.19
CA SER A 168 2.26 -4.63 -2.69
C SER A 168 3.61 -5.01 -3.31
N ASP A 169 4.19 -4.08 -4.08
CA ASP A 169 5.54 -4.23 -4.67
C ASP A 169 6.68 -4.33 -3.63
N MET A 170 6.35 -4.31 -2.34
CA MET A 170 7.30 -4.51 -1.26
C MET A 170 7.75 -5.97 -1.23
N SER A 171 9.03 -6.22 -1.50
CA SER A 171 9.62 -7.56 -1.49
C SER A 171 9.59 -8.16 -0.08
N MET A 172 8.60 -9.01 0.19
CA MET A 172 8.50 -9.77 1.42
C MET A 172 8.87 -11.23 1.14
N PHE A 173 10.08 -11.65 1.50
CA PHE A 173 10.56 -13.03 1.25
C PHE A 173 9.99 -14.06 2.24
N TYR A 174 9.71 -13.62 3.46
CA TYR A 174 9.14 -14.45 4.50
C TYR A 174 8.30 -13.61 5.47
N ALA A 175 7.16 -14.14 5.86
CA ALA A 175 6.35 -13.62 6.95
C ALA A 175 5.81 -14.79 7.79
N ASP A 176 5.93 -14.69 9.10
CA ASP A 176 5.40 -15.70 10.02
C ASP A 176 3.85 -15.64 9.99
N PRO A 177 3.15 -16.75 9.71
CA PRO A 177 1.68 -16.79 9.62
C PRO A 177 0.95 -16.25 10.86
N LYS A 178 1.58 -16.24 12.02
CA LYS A 178 1.00 -15.66 13.26
C LYS A 178 0.78 -14.15 13.17
N HIS A 179 1.43 -13.48 12.20
CA HIS A 179 1.29 -12.04 11.93
C HIS A 179 0.37 -11.76 10.74
N ASP A 180 -0.30 -12.78 10.20
CA ASP A 180 -1.29 -12.63 9.13
C ASP A 180 -2.64 -12.19 9.73
N TYR A 181 -3.12 -11.05 9.29
CA TYR A 181 -4.42 -10.49 9.69
C TYR A 181 -5.44 -10.50 8.54
N THR A 182 -5.15 -11.19 7.45
CA THR A 182 -6.03 -11.24 6.27
C THR A 182 -7.42 -11.78 6.59
N ASP A 183 -7.51 -12.90 7.33
CA ASP A 183 -8.80 -13.48 7.71
C ASP A 183 -9.58 -12.57 8.66
N PHE A 184 -8.91 -11.88 9.58
CA PHE A 184 -9.56 -10.90 10.45
C PHE A 184 -10.12 -9.71 9.67
N MET A 185 -9.44 -9.30 8.58
CA MET A 185 -9.95 -8.28 7.66
C MET A 185 -11.20 -8.75 6.93
N ILE A 186 -11.18 -9.99 6.43
CA ILE A 186 -12.32 -10.62 5.73
C ILE A 186 -13.54 -10.71 6.66
N ASP A 187 -13.34 -11.11 7.91
CA ASP A 187 -14.40 -11.16 8.92
C ASP A 187 -14.97 -9.78 9.22
N GLU A 188 -14.11 -8.77 9.42
CA GLU A 188 -14.53 -7.40 9.76
C GLU A 188 -15.23 -6.72 8.57
N LEU A 189 -14.88 -7.07 7.33
CA LEU A 189 -15.55 -6.65 6.09
C LEU A 189 -16.86 -7.42 5.83
N GLY A 190 -17.17 -8.45 6.62
CA GLY A 190 -18.37 -9.27 6.44
C GLY A 190 -18.34 -10.14 5.18
N LEU A 191 -17.15 -10.43 4.65
CA LEU A 191 -16.95 -11.19 3.41
C LEU A 191 -16.95 -12.71 3.62
N ASN A 192 -16.93 -13.20 4.85
CA ASN A 192 -17.17 -14.60 5.15
C ASN A 192 -18.63 -14.92 4.89
N LEU A 193 -18.92 -15.47 3.72
CA LEU A 193 -20.22 -16.10 3.46
C LEU A 193 -20.39 -17.17 4.52
N LYS A 194 -21.35 -16.96 5.43
CA LYS A 194 -21.85 -18.05 6.30
C LYS A 194 -22.21 -19.19 5.36
N LYS A 195 -21.48 -20.30 5.50
CA LYS A 195 -21.88 -21.58 4.90
C LYS A 195 -23.24 -21.99 5.45
#